data_ea78c9ed72681a06ae70b676efae7ef3
#
_entry.id   ea78c9ed72681a06ae70b676efae7ef3
#
_cell.length_a   1.000
_cell.length_b   1.000
_cell.length_c   1.000
_cell.angle_alpha   90.00
_cell.angle_beta   90.00
_cell.angle_gamma   90.00
#
_symmetry.space_group_name_H-M   'P 1'
#
loop_
_entity.id
_entity.type
_entity.pdbx_description
1 polymer ?
#
loop_
_entity_poly.entity_id
_entity_poly.type
_entity_poly.pdbx_seq_one_letter_code
_entity_poly.pdbx_strand_id
1 'polypeptide(L)'
;VAPSFGEIFYSNCFNNGLLACKVSVDDLEKLFDVLRKDPQAVFTVDLAARTVCTGDIVVSFAIAPRHSRMLELGLDMVDTTLSEINEVKQFRERHEREFPWMSGLPGKAKRVLVARGESLP
;
A
#
# COMPACT_ATOMS: atom_id res chain seq x y z
N VAL A 1 -15.38 6.74 0.22
CA VAL A 1 -15.63 6.75 1.68
C VAL A 1 -16.62 5.64 1.99
N ALA A 2 -16.34 4.78 2.97
CA ALA A 2 -17.24 3.70 3.40
C ALA A 2 -16.88 3.21 4.81
N PRO A 3 -17.78 2.51 5.53
CA PRO A 3 -17.47 1.94 6.84
C PRO A 3 -16.54 0.73 6.73
N SER A 4 -16.60 0.01 5.60
CA SER A 4 -15.72 -1.12 5.31
C SER A 4 -15.51 -1.26 3.80
N PHE A 5 -14.45 -1.98 3.45
CA PHE A 5 -14.11 -2.34 2.07
C PHE A 5 -13.73 -3.82 2.02
N GLY A 6 -13.99 -4.48 0.90
CA GLY A 6 -13.42 -5.80 0.64
C GLY A 6 -11.89 -5.72 0.68
N GLU A 7 -11.24 -6.70 1.30
CA GLU A 7 -9.80 -6.67 1.60
C GLU A 7 -8.93 -6.50 0.34
N ILE A 8 -9.24 -7.24 -0.72
CA ILE A 8 -8.51 -7.16 -2.00
C ILE A 8 -8.68 -5.77 -2.62
N PHE A 9 -9.92 -5.24 -2.65
CA PHE A 9 -10.19 -3.91 -3.17
C PHE A 9 -9.43 -2.84 -2.38
N TYR A 10 -9.51 -2.89 -1.05
CA TYR A 10 -8.84 -1.95 -0.16
C TYR A 10 -7.32 -1.91 -0.38
N SER A 11 -6.70 -3.08 -0.49
CA SER A 11 -5.26 -3.20 -0.77
C SER A 11 -4.90 -2.64 -2.14
N ASN A 12 -5.70 -2.93 -3.17
CA ASN A 12 -5.43 -2.48 -4.53
C ASN A 12 -5.63 -0.97 -4.71
N CYS A 13 -6.49 -0.32 -3.92
CA CYS A 13 -6.68 1.13 -3.97
C CYS A 13 -5.34 1.87 -3.83
N PHE A 14 -4.55 1.52 -2.82
CA PHE A 14 -3.30 2.22 -2.54
C PHE A 14 -2.22 1.97 -3.60
N ASN A 15 -2.19 0.78 -4.20
CA ASN A 15 -1.28 0.47 -5.31
C ASN A 15 -1.61 1.27 -6.59
N ASN A 16 -2.82 1.79 -6.69
CA ASN A 16 -3.30 2.59 -7.82
C ASN A 16 -3.49 4.07 -7.45
N GLY A 17 -2.94 4.53 -6.32
CA GLY A 17 -3.03 5.92 -5.90
C GLY A 17 -4.44 6.36 -5.49
N LEU A 18 -5.34 5.42 -5.18
CA LEU A 18 -6.72 5.70 -4.77
C LEU A 18 -6.85 5.66 -3.24
N LEU A 19 -7.30 6.77 -2.65
CA LEU A 19 -7.56 6.84 -1.22
C LEU A 19 -8.91 6.21 -0.86
N ALA A 20 -8.88 5.10 -0.12
CA ALA A 20 -10.06 4.45 0.45
C ALA A 20 -10.23 4.87 1.92
N CYS A 21 -11.11 5.83 2.18
CA CYS A 21 -11.36 6.36 3.52
C CYS A 21 -12.32 5.46 4.29
N LYS A 22 -11.85 4.84 5.38
CA LYS A 22 -12.69 4.11 6.34
C LYS A 22 -13.20 5.08 7.40
N VAL A 23 -14.50 5.22 7.51
CA VAL A 23 -15.19 6.08 8.50
C VAL A 23 -16.18 5.26 9.31
N SER A 24 -16.66 5.81 10.44
CA SER A 24 -17.76 5.18 11.18
C SER A 24 -19.08 5.22 10.38
N VAL A 25 -20.02 4.35 10.73
CA VAL A 25 -21.36 4.37 10.11
C VAL A 25 -22.05 5.70 10.39
N ASP A 26 -21.95 6.20 11.61
CA ASP A 26 -22.57 7.47 12.02
C ASP A 26 -21.99 8.68 11.24
N ASP A 27 -20.67 8.67 10.99
CA ASP A 27 -20.02 9.72 10.21
C ASP A 27 -20.38 9.62 8.72
N LEU A 28 -20.51 8.39 8.21
CA LEU A 28 -20.99 8.20 6.84
C LEU A 28 -22.42 8.74 6.65
N GLU A 29 -23.31 8.52 7.61
CA GLU A 29 -24.69 9.08 7.57
C GLU A 29 -24.68 10.60 7.57
N LYS A 30 -23.83 11.26 8.35
CA LYS A 30 -23.65 12.73 8.31
C LYS A 30 -23.26 13.22 6.90
N LEU A 31 -22.32 12.52 6.23
CA LEU A 31 -21.91 12.87 4.87
C LEU A 31 -23.04 12.63 3.86
N PHE A 32 -23.82 11.56 4.01
CA PHE A 32 -25.01 11.32 3.18
C PHE A 32 -26.11 12.35 3.39
N ASP A 33 -26.31 12.83 4.61
CA ASP A 33 -27.30 13.87 4.89
C ASP A 33 -26.95 15.18 4.19
N VAL A 34 -25.67 15.51 4.06
CA VAL A 34 -25.22 16.65 3.25
C VAL A 34 -25.59 16.44 1.78
N LEU A 35 -25.25 15.27 1.21
CA LEU A 35 -25.55 14.96 -0.19
C LEU A 35 -27.06 14.91 -0.49
N ARG A 36 -27.88 14.47 0.47
CA ARG A 36 -29.34 14.49 0.32
C ARG A 36 -29.89 15.91 0.25
N LYS A 37 -29.27 16.85 0.99
CA LYS A 37 -29.67 18.28 1.01
C LYS A 37 -29.12 19.05 -0.20
N ASP A 38 -27.86 18.78 -0.54
CA ASP A 38 -27.16 19.40 -1.65
C ASP A 38 -26.34 18.34 -2.44
N PRO A 39 -26.88 17.82 -3.55
CA PRO A 39 -26.17 16.86 -4.41
C PRO A 39 -24.90 17.42 -5.07
N GLN A 40 -24.67 18.71 -5.04
CA GLN A 40 -23.49 19.40 -5.57
C GLN A 40 -22.48 19.76 -4.46
N ALA A 41 -22.70 19.32 -3.24
CA ALA A 41 -21.80 19.59 -2.13
C ALA A 41 -20.36 19.14 -2.42
N VAL A 42 -19.41 20.02 -2.16
CA VAL A 42 -17.98 19.74 -2.34
C VAL A 42 -17.42 19.14 -1.07
N PHE A 43 -16.68 18.04 -1.24
CA PHE A 43 -15.96 17.37 -0.17
C PHE A 43 -14.46 17.58 -0.34
N THR A 44 -13.81 18.08 0.70
CA THR A 44 -12.36 18.24 0.74
C THR A 44 -11.76 17.10 1.59
N VAL A 45 -10.76 16.43 1.07
CA VAL A 45 -10.07 15.37 1.80
C VAL A 45 -8.65 15.84 2.11
N ASP A 46 -8.29 15.82 3.40
CA ASP A 46 -6.94 16.08 3.88
C ASP A 46 -6.31 14.77 4.35
N LEU A 47 -5.29 14.32 3.62
CA LEU A 47 -4.58 13.08 3.93
C LEU A 47 -3.71 13.23 5.18
N ALA A 48 -3.08 14.38 5.38
CA ALA A 48 -2.21 14.64 6.52
C ALA A 48 -3.01 14.74 7.83
N ALA A 49 -4.13 15.49 7.79
CA ALA A 49 -5.07 15.59 8.90
C ALA A 49 -5.95 14.34 9.05
N ARG A 50 -6.02 13.49 8.02
CA ARG A 50 -6.90 12.30 7.94
C ARG A 50 -8.36 12.65 8.12
N THR A 51 -8.81 13.69 7.44
CA THR A 51 -10.18 14.20 7.54
C THR A 51 -10.84 14.35 6.17
N VAL A 52 -12.16 14.17 6.18
CA VAL A 52 -13.06 14.55 5.08
C VAL A 52 -13.94 15.67 5.59
N CYS A 53 -13.92 16.80 4.92
CA CYS A 53 -14.63 18.00 5.32
C CYS A 53 -15.66 18.43 4.26
N THR A 54 -16.81 18.91 4.71
CA THR A 54 -17.81 19.56 3.85
C THR A 54 -18.63 20.56 4.68
N GLY A 55 -18.61 21.83 4.33
CA GLY A 55 -19.14 22.89 5.19
C GLY A 55 -18.52 22.85 6.57
N ASP A 56 -19.36 22.81 7.60
CA ASP A 56 -18.93 22.74 9.01
C ASP A 56 -18.72 21.29 9.51
N ILE A 57 -18.95 20.28 8.65
CA ILE A 57 -18.82 18.86 9.02
C ILE A 57 -17.40 18.41 8.75
N VAL A 58 -16.77 17.85 9.77
CA VAL A 58 -15.45 17.24 9.71
C VAL A 58 -15.55 15.80 10.20
N VAL A 59 -15.14 14.86 9.37
CA VAL A 59 -15.14 13.42 9.65
C VAL A 59 -13.71 12.90 9.56
N SER A 60 -13.27 12.19 10.58
CA SER A 60 -11.96 11.55 10.59
C SER A 60 -12.00 10.18 9.97
N PHE A 61 -10.94 9.79 9.25
CA PHE A 61 -10.80 8.45 8.71
C PHE A 61 -9.50 7.77 9.18
N ALA A 62 -9.55 6.44 9.27
CA ALA A 62 -8.37 5.64 9.59
C ALA A 62 -7.63 5.21 8.32
N ILE A 63 -6.30 5.37 8.35
CA ILE A 63 -5.40 4.88 7.31
C ILE A 63 -4.10 4.39 7.96
N ALA A 64 -3.56 3.27 7.50
CA ALA A 64 -2.27 2.78 7.98
C ALA A 64 -1.13 3.72 7.52
N PRO A 65 -0.11 3.97 8.37
CA PRO A 65 1.01 4.86 8.03
C PRO A 65 1.69 4.52 6.71
N ARG A 66 1.83 3.23 6.40
CA ARG A 66 2.37 2.75 5.13
C ARG A 66 1.56 3.26 3.93
N HIS A 67 0.23 3.13 3.99
CA HIS A 67 -0.66 3.54 2.90
C HIS A 67 -0.68 5.07 2.74
N SER A 68 -0.63 5.83 3.85
CA SER A 68 -0.48 7.29 3.81
C SER A 68 0.78 7.68 3.06
N ARG A 69 1.92 7.09 3.42
CA ARG A 69 3.20 7.35 2.76
C ARG A 69 3.19 6.98 1.27
N MET A 70 2.57 5.86 0.89
CA MET A 70 2.43 5.47 -0.52
C MET A 70 1.69 6.54 -1.32
N LEU A 71 0.57 7.04 -0.80
CA LEU A 71 -0.22 8.09 -1.46
C LEU A 71 0.51 9.45 -1.50
N GLU A 72 1.15 9.85 -0.40
CA GLU A 72 1.89 11.12 -0.30
C GLU A 72 3.06 11.19 -1.28
N LEU A 73 3.75 10.06 -1.48
CA LEU A 73 4.93 9.97 -2.33
C LEU A 73 4.64 9.43 -3.74
N GLY A 74 3.39 9.00 -4.00
CA GLY A 74 3.02 8.38 -5.28
C GLY A 74 3.71 7.04 -5.52
N LEU A 75 4.01 6.28 -4.45
CA LEU A 75 4.72 5.01 -4.53
C LEU A 75 3.75 3.83 -4.67
N ASP A 76 4.16 2.85 -5.45
CA ASP A 76 3.55 1.52 -5.44
C ASP A 76 4.30 0.57 -4.47
N MET A 77 3.93 -0.72 -4.46
CA MET A 77 4.58 -1.72 -3.60
C MET A 77 6.04 -1.96 -3.99
N VAL A 78 6.37 -1.86 -5.28
CA VAL A 78 7.74 -2.07 -5.78
C VAL A 78 8.60 -0.88 -5.39
N ASP A 79 8.12 0.34 -5.63
CA ASP A 79 8.80 1.58 -5.27
C ASP A 79 9.05 1.68 -3.76
N THR A 80 8.08 1.26 -2.95
CA THR A 80 8.23 1.17 -1.49
C THR A 80 9.39 0.23 -1.10
N THR A 81 9.51 -0.92 -1.77
CA THR A 81 10.63 -1.84 -1.54
C THR A 81 11.95 -1.27 -2.04
N LEU A 82 11.94 -0.63 -3.21
CA LEU A 82 13.13 0.01 -3.79
C LEU A 82 13.64 1.18 -2.94
N SER A 83 12.76 1.87 -2.21
CA SER A 83 13.19 2.93 -1.28
C SER A 83 14.09 2.41 -0.15
N GLU A 84 14.01 1.13 0.17
CA GLU A 84 14.80 0.46 1.22
C GLU A 84 15.89 -0.46 0.64
N ILE A 85 16.25 -0.27 -0.64
CA ILE A 85 17.20 -1.16 -1.34
C ILE A 85 18.57 -1.25 -0.66
N ASN A 86 18.99 -0.21 0.06
CA ASN A 86 20.26 -0.22 0.77
C ASN A 86 20.22 -1.16 1.98
N GLU A 87 19.12 -1.20 2.71
CA GLU A 87 18.92 -2.14 3.82
C GLU A 87 18.85 -3.57 3.32
N VAL A 88 18.15 -3.80 2.20
CA VAL A 88 18.10 -5.11 1.54
C VAL A 88 19.50 -5.58 1.12
N LYS A 89 20.33 -4.69 0.56
CA LYS A 89 21.73 -5.01 0.19
C LYS A 89 22.56 -5.36 1.42
N GLN A 90 22.49 -4.55 2.48
CA GLN A 90 23.24 -4.81 3.72
C GLN A 90 22.79 -6.12 4.38
N PHE A 91 21.48 -6.40 4.41
CA PHE A 91 20.97 -7.68 4.89
C PHE A 91 21.54 -8.85 4.07
N ARG A 92 21.52 -8.75 2.73
CA ARG A 92 22.04 -9.79 1.84
C ARG A 92 23.52 -10.06 2.09
N GLU A 93 24.34 -9.02 2.18
CA GLU A 93 25.78 -9.15 2.43
C GLU A 93 26.09 -9.80 3.79
N ARG A 94 25.32 -9.45 4.83
CA ARG A 94 25.43 -10.09 6.14
C ARG A 94 25.00 -11.54 6.09
N HIS A 95 23.87 -11.81 5.45
CA HIS A 95 23.31 -13.16 5.32
C HIS A 95 24.24 -14.10 4.52
N GLU A 96 24.82 -13.63 3.42
CA GLU A 96 25.78 -14.39 2.61
C GLU A 96 27.09 -14.69 3.38
N ARG A 97 27.50 -13.83 4.29
CA ARG A 97 28.64 -14.07 5.17
C ARG A 97 28.34 -15.12 6.25
N GLU A 98 27.15 -15.04 6.82
CA GLU A 98 26.70 -15.97 7.87
C GLU A 98 26.35 -17.35 7.31
N PHE A 99 25.80 -17.39 6.09
CA PHE A 99 25.38 -18.61 5.39
C PHE A 99 26.03 -18.74 4.01
N PRO A 100 27.36 -18.98 3.91
CA PRO A 100 28.09 -18.98 2.64
C PRO A 100 27.57 -20.01 1.62
N TRP A 101 26.97 -21.12 2.09
CA TRP A 101 26.38 -22.15 1.22
C TRP A 101 25.15 -21.66 0.45
N MET A 102 24.46 -20.60 0.90
CA MET A 102 23.30 -20.01 0.23
C MET A 102 23.73 -19.05 -0.89
N SER A 103 24.98 -18.61 -0.91
CA SER A 103 25.49 -17.70 -1.94
C SER A 103 25.51 -18.38 -3.31
N GLY A 104 24.96 -17.67 -4.29
CA GLY A 104 24.97 -18.12 -5.69
C GLY A 104 24.07 -19.32 -5.98
N LEU A 105 23.13 -19.67 -5.10
CA LEU A 105 22.20 -20.80 -5.29
C LEU A 105 21.51 -20.81 -6.66
N PRO A 106 20.97 -19.70 -7.21
CA PRO A 106 20.35 -19.71 -8.53
C PRO A 106 21.31 -20.16 -9.64
N GLY A 107 22.57 -19.72 -9.58
CA GLY A 107 23.59 -20.14 -10.55
C GLY A 107 24.03 -21.60 -10.39
N LYS A 108 24.09 -22.07 -9.15
CA LYS A 108 24.39 -23.49 -8.85
C LYS A 108 23.25 -24.38 -9.32
N ALA A 109 22.00 -24.03 -9.03
CA ALA A 109 20.83 -24.77 -9.47
C ALA A 109 20.76 -24.86 -11.00
N LYS A 110 20.95 -23.71 -11.69
CA LYS A 110 20.99 -23.67 -13.15
C LYS A 110 22.04 -24.60 -13.75
N ARG A 111 23.25 -24.63 -13.19
CA ARG A 111 24.33 -25.55 -13.65
C ARG A 111 23.93 -27.01 -13.51
N VAL A 112 23.30 -27.37 -12.39
CA VAL A 112 22.85 -28.76 -12.13
C VAL A 112 21.75 -29.14 -13.11
N LEU A 113 20.76 -28.29 -13.39
CA LEU A 113 19.69 -28.54 -14.33
C LEU A 113 20.22 -28.70 -15.76
N VAL A 114 21.10 -27.80 -16.20
CA VAL A 114 21.75 -27.89 -17.52
C VAL A 114 22.56 -29.19 -17.63
N ALA A 115 23.29 -29.58 -16.59
CA ALA A 115 24.05 -30.85 -16.60
C ALA A 115 23.14 -32.09 -16.68
N ARG A 116 21.85 -31.96 -16.25
CA ARG A 116 20.86 -33.04 -16.36
C ARG A 116 20.04 -32.98 -17.64
N GLY A 117 20.28 -31.99 -18.52
CA GLY A 117 19.49 -31.78 -19.73
C GLY A 117 18.10 -31.22 -19.47
N GLU A 118 17.86 -30.65 -18.29
CA GLU A 118 16.58 -30.04 -17.89
C GLU A 118 16.65 -28.51 -18.11
N SER A 119 15.58 -27.93 -18.69
CA SER A 119 15.43 -26.48 -18.80
C SER A 119 14.64 -25.94 -17.62
N LEU A 120 15.00 -24.73 -17.17
CA LEU A 120 14.15 -23.98 -16.24
C LEU A 120 12.82 -23.65 -16.93
N PRO A 121 11.68 -23.76 -16.23
CA PRO A 121 10.37 -23.35 -16.75
C PRO A 121 10.32 -21.83 -17.00
#